data_3ef2fb8af1c44a44e203091751ac948b
#
_entry.id   3ef2fb8af1c44a44e203091751ac948b
#
_cell.length_a   1.000
_cell.length_b   1.000
_cell.length_c   1.000
_cell.angle_alpha   90.00
_cell.angle_beta   90.00
_cell.angle_gamma   90.00
#
_symmetry.space_group_name_H-M   'P 1'
#
loop_
_entity.id
_entity.type
_entity.pdbx_description
1 polymer ?
#
loop_
_entity_poly.entity_id
_entity_poly.type
_entity_poly.pdbx_seq_one_letter_code
_entity_poly.pdbx_strand_id
1 'polypeptide(L)'
;MRLQAVQARYEEIFEMVQAELRRSGFEQRVRAGMVLTGGASKMEGVVELAEEMLQMPVRIGIPQHVSGLGEVVGNPVHATGVGLLLMGSQIEHPRRPSLPTGKAGSWFKKLQNWYRGEFWGCGNRERG
;
A
#
# COMPACT_ATOMS: atom_id res chain seq x y z
N MET A 1 -12.84 -2.41 28.90
CA MET A 1 -13.26 -0.98 28.80
C MET A 1 -12.96 -0.29 27.45
N ARG A 2 -11.89 -0.64 26.73
CA ARG A 2 -11.58 0.05 25.45
C ARG A 2 -12.49 -0.38 24.28
N LEU A 3 -12.89 -1.65 24.23
CA LEU A 3 -13.78 -2.14 23.17
C LEU A 3 -15.16 -1.49 23.25
N GLN A 4 -15.71 -1.28 24.45
CA GLN A 4 -17.06 -0.72 24.62
C GLN A 4 -17.25 0.64 23.93
N ALA A 5 -16.22 1.49 23.88
CA ALA A 5 -16.29 2.79 23.23
C ALA A 5 -16.33 2.73 21.70
N VAL A 6 -15.83 1.63 21.11
CA VAL A 6 -15.71 1.44 19.66
C VAL A 6 -16.47 0.21 19.16
N GLN A 7 -17.11 -0.51 20.06
CA GLN A 7 -17.82 -1.76 19.79
C GLN A 7 -18.84 -1.58 18.66
N ALA A 8 -19.68 -0.56 18.75
CA ALA A 8 -20.68 -0.29 17.73
C ALA A 8 -20.06 -0.13 16.31
N ARG A 9 -18.84 0.40 16.23
CA ARG A 9 -18.15 0.54 14.96
C ARG A 9 -17.62 -0.78 14.42
N TYR A 10 -17.16 -1.68 15.31
CA TYR A 10 -16.78 -3.04 14.90
C TYR A 10 -18.00 -3.86 14.46
N GLU A 11 -19.10 -3.74 15.19
CA GLU A 11 -20.37 -4.39 14.83
C GLU A 11 -20.79 -3.99 13.42
N GLU A 12 -20.83 -2.70 13.12
CA GLU A 12 -21.14 -2.18 11.79
C GLU A 12 -20.21 -2.73 10.70
N ILE A 13 -18.90 -2.81 10.98
CA ILE A 13 -17.93 -3.37 10.04
C ILE A 13 -18.20 -4.85 9.79
N PHE A 14 -18.45 -5.64 10.85
CA PHE A 14 -18.70 -7.07 10.72
C PHE A 14 -20.05 -7.35 10.03
N GLU A 15 -21.06 -6.53 10.25
CA GLU A 15 -22.31 -6.59 9.48
C GLU A 15 -22.08 -6.37 7.98
N MET A 16 -21.29 -5.36 7.62
CA MET A 16 -20.92 -5.11 6.22
C MET A 16 -20.16 -6.29 5.60
N VAL A 17 -19.22 -6.88 6.34
CA VAL A 17 -18.48 -8.06 5.89
C VAL A 17 -19.40 -9.25 5.69
N GLN A 18 -20.32 -9.50 6.64
CA GLN A 18 -21.29 -10.58 6.54
C GLN A 18 -22.22 -10.39 5.34
N ALA A 19 -22.71 -9.16 5.12
CA ALA A 19 -23.54 -8.84 3.96
C ALA A 19 -22.80 -9.10 2.63
N GLU A 20 -21.50 -8.76 2.57
CA GLU A 20 -20.69 -9.02 1.37
C GLU A 20 -20.43 -10.51 1.15
N LEU A 21 -20.20 -11.30 2.22
CA LEU A 21 -20.06 -12.75 2.15
C LEU A 21 -21.34 -13.41 1.60
N ARG A 22 -22.51 -12.96 2.05
CA ARG A 22 -23.80 -13.43 1.53
C ARG A 22 -23.99 -13.04 0.08
N ARG A 23 -23.72 -11.79 -0.27
CA ARG A 23 -23.85 -11.27 -1.63
C ARG A 23 -22.95 -12.01 -2.63
N SER A 24 -21.75 -12.37 -2.22
CA SER A 24 -20.79 -13.11 -3.05
C SER A 24 -21.10 -14.61 -3.15
N GLY A 25 -21.98 -15.16 -2.32
CA GLY A 25 -22.29 -16.58 -2.27
C GLY A 25 -21.20 -17.46 -1.65
N PHE A 26 -20.20 -16.84 -1.02
CA PHE A 26 -19.10 -17.58 -0.39
C PHE A 26 -19.37 -17.98 1.06
N GLU A 27 -20.46 -17.54 1.67
CA GLU A 27 -20.79 -17.80 3.08
C GLU A 27 -20.65 -19.29 3.46
N GLN A 28 -21.13 -20.21 2.61
CA GLN A 28 -21.02 -21.64 2.85
C GLN A 28 -19.64 -22.26 2.54
N ARG A 29 -18.79 -21.53 1.82
CA ARG A 29 -17.46 -21.99 1.41
C ARG A 29 -16.38 -21.61 2.42
N VAL A 30 -16.59 -20.57 3.21
CA VAL A 30 -15.65 -20.04 4.22
C VAL A 30 -15.78 -20.79 5.54
N ARG A 31 -15.81 -22.13 5.50
CA ARG A 31 -15.91 -22.97 6.71
C ARG A 31 -14.62 -23.01 7.53
N ALA A 32 -13.50 -22.66 6.94
CA ALA A 32 -12.20 -22.62 7.62
C ALA A 32 -12.08 -21.46 8.63
N GLY A 33 -13.05 -20.54 8.62
CA GLY A 33 -13.07 -19.36 9.49
C GLY A 33 -12.47 -18.13 8.83
N MET A 34 -12.36 -17.06 9.63
CA MET A 34 -11.89 -15.74 9.21
C MET A 34 -10.55 -15.39 9.86
N VAL A 35 -9.76 -14.61 9.17
CA VAL A 35 -8.48 -14.09 9.68
C VAL A 35 -8.56 -12.58 9.78
N LEU A 36 -8.46 -12.04 10.98
CA LEU A 36 -8.32 -10.62 11.23
C LEU A 36 -6.84 -10.24 11.25
N THR A 37 -6.49 -9.13 10.64
CA THR A 37 -5.12 -8.62 10.65
C THR A 37 -5.10 -7.10 10.66
N GLY A 38 -3.91 -6.50 10.80
CA GLY A 38 -3.77 -5.07 10.95
C GLY A 38 -3.76 -4.62 12.41
N GLY A 39 -3.50 -3.35 12.64
CA GLY A 39 -3.37 -2.81 14.00
C GLY A 39 -4.63 -2.92 14.85
N ALA A 40 -5.79 -2.72 14.24
CA ALA A 40 -7.09 -2.78 14.91
C ALA A 40 -7.45 -4.20 15.42
N SER A 41 -6.93 -5.26 14.76
CA SER A 41 -7.16 -6.64 15.21
C SER A 41 -6.56 -6.99 16.58
N LYS A 42 -5.68 -6.13 17.11
CA LYS A 42 -5.05 -6.31 18.44
C LYS A 42 -5.90 -5.78 19.60
N MET A 43 -7.05 -5.22 19.32
CA MET A 43 -7.92 -4.72 20.38
C MET A 43 -8.52 -5.91 21.16
N GLU A 44 -8.46 -5.84 22.49
CA GLU A 44 -9.04 -6.86 23.36
C GLU A 44 -10.54 -7.04 23.07
N GLY A 45 -10.99 -8.28 22.96
CA GLY A 45 -12.38 -8.64 22.73
C GLY A 45 -12.85 -8.54 21.27
N VAL A 46 -11.98 -8.12 20.34
CA VAL A 46 -12.40 -7.99 18.92
C VAL A 46 -12.56 -9.35 18.23
N VAL A 47 -11.79 -10.34 18.64
CA VAL A 47 -11.88 -11.70 18.08
C VAL A 47 -13.17 -12.35 18.53
N GLU A 48 -13.48 -12.28 19.82
CA GLU A 48 -14.68 -12.81 20.42
C GLU A 48 -15.94 -12.17 19.81
N LEU A 49 -15.93 -10.85 19.65
CA LEU A 49 -17.03 -10.12 19.00
C LEU A 49 -17.21 -10.57 17.54
N ALA A 50 -16.11 -10.75 16.82
CA ALA A 50 -16.17 -11.22 15.43
C ALA A 50 -16.70 -12.65 15.32
N GLU A 51 -16.32 -13.55 16.24
CA GLU A 51 -16.82 -14.92 16.28
C GLU A 51 -18.32 -14.96 16.59
N GLU A 52 -18.77 -14.11 17.52
CA GLU A 52 -20.18 -14.00 17.86
C GLU A 52 -21.03 -13.50 16.68
N MET A 53 -20.56 -12.48 15.97
CA MET A 53 -21.30 -11.89 14.88
C MET A 53 -21.26 -12.73 13.59
N LEU A 54 -20.11 -13.26 13.25
CA LEU A 54 -19.91 -13.99 12.00
C LEU A 54 -20.26 -15.48 12.11
N GLN A 55 -20.47 -16.00 13.31
CA GLN A 55 -20.79 -17.40 13.61
C GLN A 55 -19.80 -18.39 13.00
N MET A 56 -18.52 -18.01 13.00
CA MET A 56 -17.41 -18.82 12.50
C MET A 56 -16.12 -18.57 13.30
N PRO A 57 -15.18 -19.52 13.35
CA PRO A 57 -13.94 -19.31 14.07
C PRO A 57 -13.13 -18.16 13.47
N VAL A 58 -12.57 -17.34 14.34
CA VAL A 58 -11.78 -16.16 13.96
C VAL A 58 -10.41 -16.23 14.62
N ARG A 59 -9.38 -15.90 13.89
CA ARG A 59 -8.01 -15.82 14.41
C ARG A 59 -7.30 -14.55 13.97
N ILE A 60 -6.30 -14.14 14.74
CA ILE A 60 -5.41 -13.04 14.32
C ILE A 60 -4.36 -13.59 13.35
N GLY A 61 -4.23 -12.91 12.20
CA GLY A 61 -3.19 -13.18 11.22
C GLY A 61 -1.96 -12.33 11.44
N ILE A 62 -0.80 -12.95 11.36
CA ILE A 62 0.50 -12.30 11.40
C ILE A 62 1.21 -12.47 10.06
N PRO A 63 2.07 -11.51 9.64
CA PRO A 63 2.90 -11.67 8.45
C PRO A 63 3.78 -12.92 8.54
N GLN A 64 3.86 -13.66 7.44
CA GLN A 64 4.68 -14.86 7.32
C GLN A 64 5.63 -14.73 6.13
N HIS A 65 6.60 -15.63 6.03
CA HIS A 65 7.57 -15.68 4.92
C HIS A 65 8.48 -14.44 4.82
N VAL A 66 8.78 -13.82 5.96
CA VAL A 66 9.71 -12.69 6.04
C VAL A 66 11.02 -13.17 6.67
N SER A 67 12.13 -13.02 5.96
CA SER A 67 13.48 -13.30 6.46
C SER A 67 14.11 -12.03 7.05
N GLY A 68 14.93 -12.18 8.07
CA GLY A 68 15.67 -11.09 8.73
C GLY A 68 14.97 -10.56 9.97
N LEU A 69 14.22 -9.47 9.88
CA LEU A 69 13.55 -8.82 11.03
C LEU A 69 12.25 -9.51 11.45
N GLY A 70 12.18 -10.83 11.37
CA GLY A 70 10.96 -11.62 11.62
C GLY A 70 10.28 -11.33 12.95
N GLU A 71 11.03 -11.13 14.02
CA GLU A 71 10.49 -10.80 15.33
C GLU A 71 9.78 -9.44 15.37
N VAL A 72 10.31 -8.45 14.65
CA VAL A 72 9.73 -7.10 14.58
C VAL A 72 8.51 -7.09 13.65
N VAL A 73 8.62 -7.76 12.50
CA VAL A 73 7.61 -7.73 11.44
C VAL A 73 6.48 -8.73 11.68
N GLY A 74 6.67 -9.73 12.55
CA GLY A 74 5.67 -10.73 12.94
C GLY A 74 4.50 -10.18 13.77
N ASN A 75 4.17 -8.91 13.59
CA ASN A 75 3.08 -8.23 14.26
C ASN A 75 1.98 -7.89 13.24
N PRO A 76 0.69 -8.12 13.54
CA PRO A 76 -0.43 -7.79 12.66
C PRO A 76 -0.42 -6.36 12.13
N VAL A 77 0.13 -5.41 12.90
CA VAL A 77 0.27 -4.00 12.51
C VAL A 77 1.01 -3.84 11.18
N HIS A 78 1.98 -4.70 10.90
CA HIS A 78 2.84 -4.62 9.72
C HIS A 78 2.31 -5.41 8.51
N ALA A 79 1.17 -6.09 8.65
CA ALA A 79 0.65 -6.99 7.62
C ALA A 79 0.48 -6.32 6.24
N THR A 80 -0.04 -5.10 6.20
CA THR A 80 -0.21 -4.36 4.94
C THR A 80 1.14 -4.01 4.30
N GLY A 81 2.09 -3.49 5.09
CA GLY A 81 3.42 -3.13 4.59
C GLY A 81 4.18 -4.35 4.06
N VAL A 82 4.16 -5.45 4.80
CA VAL A 82 4.78 -6.72 4.37
C VAL A 82 4.11 -7.26 3.11
N GLY A 83 2.78 -7.25 3.05
CA GLY A 83 2.03 -7.68 1.87
C GLY A 83 2.39 -6.88 0.62
N LEU A 84 2.51 -5.55 0.73
CA LEU A 84 2.92 -4.68 -0.37
C LEU A 84 4.35 -4.97 -0.83
N LEU A 85 5.27 -5.21 0.10
CA LEU A 85 6.66 -5.56 -0.24
C LEU A 85 6.74 -6.92 -0.94
N LEU A 86 6.03 -7.93 -0.45
CA LEU A 86 5.97 -9.25 -1.08
C LEU A 86 5.35 -9.17 -2.47
N MET A 87 4.25 -8.45 -2.62
CA MET A 87 3.59 -8.23 -3.92
C MET A 87 4.52 -7.46 -4.87
N GLY A 88 5.17 -6.41 -4.39
CA GLY A 88 6.13 -5.63 -5.18
C GLY A 88 7.34 -6.44 -5.63
N SER A 89 7.79 -7.41 -4.84
CA SER A 89 8.90 -8.29 -5.21
C SER A 89 8.52 -9.33 -6.28
N GLN A 90 7.24 -9.70 -6.36
CA GLN A 90 6.72 -10.64 -7.35
C GLN A 90 6.36 -9.97 -8.68
N ILE A 91 6.06 -8.66 -8.65
CA ILE A 91 5.84 -7.90 -9.87
C ILE A 91 7.21 -7.68 -10.51
N GLU A 92 7.52 -8.44 -11.55
CA GLU A 92 8.64 -8.07 -12.44
C GLU A 92 8.40 -6.64 -12.88
N HIS A 93 9.23 -5.73 -12.42
CA HIS A 93 9.19 -4.35 -12.87
C HIS A 93 9.33 -4.39 -14.39
N PRO A 94 8.34 -3.93 -15.18
CA PRO A 94 8.59 -3.66 -16.57
C PRO A 94 9.82 -2.75 -16.56
N ARG A 95 10.91 -3.22 -17.18
CA ARG A 95 12.21 -2.49 -17.22
C ARG A 95 11.85 -1.04 -17.41
N ARG A 96 12.17 -0.19 -16.43
CA ARG A 96 12.00 1.25 -16.58
C ARG A 96 12.57 1.55 -17.95
N PRO A 97 11.81 2.15 -18.89
CA PRO A 97 12.38 2.52 -20.16
C PRO A 97 13.64 3.30 -19.82
N SER A 98 14.80 2.74 -20.17
CA SER A 98 16.08 3.40 -19.97
C SER A 98 15.91 4.77 -20.63
N LEU A 99 15.92 5.82 -19.80
CA LEU A 99 15.93 7.18 -20.31
C LEU A 99 17.02 7.20 -21.38
N PRO A 100 16.72 7.58 -22.61
CA PRO A 100 17.71 7.57 -23.68
C PRO A 100 18.81 8.54 -23.26
N THR A 101 19.89 8.00 -22.71
CA THR A 101 21.08 8.74 -22.27
C THR A 101 21.79 9.49 -23.39
N GLY A 102 21.29 9.36 -24.65
CA GLY A 102 21.85 10.02 -25.82
C GLY A 102 21.26 11.38 -26.21
N LYS A 103 20.13 11.81 -25.64
CA LYS A 103 19.46 13.06 -26.07
C LYS A 103 19.53 14.20 -25.05
N ALA A 104 19.91 13.93 -23.80
CA ALA A 104 20.06 14.99 -22.80
C ALA A 104 21.20 15.96 -23.15
N GLY A 105 22.31 15.47 -23.68
CA GLY A 105 23.43 16.32 -24.09
C GLY A 105 23.12 17.26 -25.27
N SER A 106 22.22 16.85 -26.17
CA SER A 106 21.82 17.69 -27.31
C SER A 106 20.86 18.81 -26.89
N TRP A 107 19.97 18.54 -25.93
CA TRP A 107 19.04 19.54 -25.42
C TRP A 107 19.76 20.61 -24.58
N PHE A 108 20.69 20.21 -23.73
CA PHE A 108 21.53 21.15 -22.97
C PHE A 108 22.39 22.04 -23.87
N LYS A 109 22.96 21.51 -24.95
CA LYS A 109 23.68 22.31 -25.95
C LYS A 109 22.76 23.31 -26.65
N LYS A 110 21.51 22.93 -26.99
CA LYS A 110 20.55 23.85 -27.56
C LYS A 110 20.13 24.96 -26.60
N LEU A 111 19.93 24.62 -25.31
CA LEU A 111 19.58 25.59 -24.29
C LEU A 111 20.74 26.57 -24.02
N GLN A 112 21.97 26.08 -24.02
CA GLN A 112 23.17 26.89 -23.81
C GLN A 112 23.46 27.80 -25.00
N ASN A 113 23.20 27.35 -26.22
CA ASN A 113 23.29 28.21 -27.40
C ASN A 113 22.19 29.26 -27.46
N TRP A 114 20.97 28.93 -27.08
CA TRP A 114 19.87 29.88 -27.01
C TRP A 114 20.16 30.97 -25.95
N TYR A 115 20.63 30.60 -24.77
CA TYR A 115 20.98 31.54 -23.70
C TYR A 115 22.15 32.47 -24.09
N ARG A 116 23.14 32.01 -24.88
CA ARG A 116 24.23 32.84 -25.39
C ARG A 116 23.79 33.76 -26.50
N GLY A 117 22.85 33.35 -27.35
CA GLY A 117 22.40 34.13 -28.49
C GLY A 117 21.55 35.33 -28.13
N GLU A 118 20.73 35.20 -27.08
CA GLU A 118 19.78 36.26 -26.74
C GLU A 118 20.34 37.28 -25.72
N PHE A 119 21.35 36.92 -24.95
CA PHE A 119 21.89 37.81 -23.94
C PHE A 119 23.13 38.61 -24.38
N TRP A 120 23.81 38.25 -25.47
CA TRP A 120 25.03 38.90 -25.94
C TRP A 120 24.88 39.58 -27.33
N GLY A 121 23.68 39.58 -27.89
CA GLY A 121 23.39 40.18 -29.19
C GLY A 121 22.97 41.66 -29.15
N CYS A 122 22.92 42.33 -27.99
CA CYS A 122 22.42 43.70 -27.86
C CYS A 122 23.52 44.70 -27.46
N GLY A 123 24.71 44.57 -28.02
CA GLY A 123 25.80 45.43 -27.65
C GLY A 123 26.82 45.70 -28.77
N ASN A 124 26.39 45.95 -30.01
CA ASN A 124 27.28 46.61 -30.96
C ASN A 124 26.52 47.14 -32.21
N ARG A 125 25.76 48.18 -32.00
CA ARG A 125 25.30 49.03 -33.09
C ARG A 125 25.46 50.48 -32.68
N GLU A 126 26.69 50.98 -32.78
CA GLU A 126 27.05 52.35 -33.00
C GLU A 126 28.56 52.45 -33.22
N ARG A 127 28.99 52.59 -34.45
CA ARG A 127 30.00 53.52 -34.95
C ARG A 127 30.43 53.09 -36.39
N GLY A 128 30.07 53.93 -37.31
CA GLY A 128 30.60 53.91 -38.66
C GLY A 128 29.61 54.45 -39.66
#